data_552f3b373753fa2f853121f485604b94
#
_entry.id   552f3b373753fa2f853121f485604b94
#
_cell.length_a   1.000
_cell.length_b   1.000
_cell.length_c   1.000
_cell.angle_alpha   90.00
_cell.angle_beta   90.00
_cell.angle_gamma   90.00
#
_symmetry.space_group_name_H-M   'P 1'
#
loop_
_entity.id
_entity.type
_entity.pdbx_description
1 polymer ?
#
loop_
_entity_poly.entity_id
_entity_poly.type
_entity_poly.pdbx_seq_one_letter_code
_entity_poly.pdbx_strand_id
1 'polypeptide(L)'
;MRSVVVGFTGFCTLVLLTIGLNTTSVQAREDASKPEFYTARVKPIFDTNCARCHGGINHRGGLNIDTRESLLKGGHTGPAIVPGDPSKSLLLTLIRHEGPANDPKNMPPNKSKLSDADIQTVTDWIKAGAIIPAASK
;
A
#
# COMPACT_ATOMS: atom_id res chain seq x y z
N MET A 1 65.95 -35.66 -47.19
CA MET A 1 65.66 -34.98 -45.92
C MET A 1 64.47 -34.07 -46.13
N ARG A 2 63.29 -34.46 -45.70
CA ARG A 2 62.03 -33.72 -45.93
C ARG A 2 61.59 -33.17 -44.58
N SER A 3 61.60 -31.86 -44.42
CA SER A 3 61.05 -31.16 -43.27
C SER A 3 59.54 -31.00 -43.45
N VAL A 4 58.77 -31.51 -42.46
CA VAL A 4 57.32 -31.32 -42.37
C VAL A 4 57.08 -30.14 -41.42
N VAL A 5 56.47 -29.08 -41.97
CA VAL A 5 56.01 -27.93 -41.18
C VAL A 5 54.56 -28.21 -40.82
N VAL A 6 54.31 -28.39 -39.53
CA VAL A 6 52.95 -28.52 -38.98
C VAL A 6 52.46 -27.12 -38.59
N GLY A 7 51.47 -26.63 -39.34
CA GLY A 7 50.79 -25.36 -39.04
C GLY A 7 49.78 -25.55 -37.96
N PHE A 8 49.99 -24.86 -36.84
CA PHE A 8 49.00 -24.75 -35.73
C PHE A 8 48.07 -23.58 -36.03
N THR A 9 46.87 -23.85 -36.54
CA THR A 9 45.79 -22.85 -36.63
C THR A 9 45.09 -22.78 -35.26
N GLY A 10 45.46 -21.77 -34.51
CA GLY A 10 44.77 -21.43 -33.24
C GLY A 10 43.40 -20.85 -33.50
N PHE A 11 42.36 -21.61 -33.19
CA PHE A 11 40.98 -21.15 -33.20
C PHE A 11 40.72 -20.44 -31.88
N CYS A 12 40.83 -19.10 -31.90
CA CYS A 12 40.53 -18.26 -30.76
C CYS A 12 39.01 -18.12 -30.66
N THR A 13 38.37 -19.00 -29.88
CA THR A 13 36.95 -18.88 -29.55
C THR A 13 36.75 -17.76 -28.56
N LEU A 14 36.25 -16.62 -29.05
CA LEU A 14 35.84 -15.47 -28.26
C LEU A 14 34.55 -15.84 -27.52
N VAL A 15 34.65 -16.25 -26.24
CA VAL A 15 33.52 -16.44 -25.36
C VAL A 15 33.01 -15.05 -24.94
N LEU A 16 31.97 -14.59 -25.64
CA LEU A 16 31.23 -13.39 -25.18
C LEU A 16 30.44 -13.75 -23.92
N LEU A 17 31.00 -13.39 -22.76
CA LEU A 17 30.32 -13.47 -21.49
C LEU A 17 29.24 -12.36 -21.45
N THR A 18 28.02 -12.70 -21.84
CA THR A 18 26.88 -11.81 -21.66
C THR A 18 26.55 -11.73 -20.20
N ILE A 19 27.05 -10.72 -19.50
CA ILE A 19 26.62 -10.37 -18.15
C ILE A 19 25.20 -9.84 -18.28
N GLY A 20 24.22 -10.72 -18.04
CA GLY A 20 22.83 -10.32 -17.88
C GLY A 20 22.71 -9.38 -16.67
N LEU A 21 22.61 -8.09 -16.95
CA LEU A 21 22.22 -7.10 -15.94
C LEU A 21 20.77 -7.40 -15.54
N ASN A 22 20.58 -8.27 -14.55
CA ASN A 22 19.33 -8.34 -13.84
C ASN A 22 19.14 -7.01 -13.09
N THR A 23 18.55 -6.03 -13.78
CA THR A 23 17.99 -4.85 -13.12
C THR A 23 16.79 -5.29 -12.30
N THR A 24 17.04 -5.84 -11.12
CA THR A 24 16.03 -5.94 -10.10
C THR A 24 15.65 -4.50 -9.79
N SER A 25 14.53 -4.03 -10.33
CA SER A 25 13.95 -2.76 -9.95
C SER A 25 13.62 -2.85 -8.46
N VAL A 26 14.54 -2.39 -7.63
CA VAL A 26 14.26 -2.07 -6.24
C VAL A 26 13.26 -0.91 -6.32
N GLN A 27 11.99 -1.28 -6.35
CA GLN A 27 10.92 -0.33 -6.20
C GLN A 27 11.10 0.27 -4.82
N ALA A 28 11.67 1.48 -4.77
CA ALA A 28 11.84 2.21 -3.53
C ALA A 28 10.46 2.25 -2.86
N ARG A 29 10.31 1.61 -1.71
CA ARG A 29 9.07 1.68 -0.95
C ARG A 29 8.86 3.15 -0.64
N GLU A 30 7.79 3.72 -1.20
CA GLU A 30 7.41 5.10 -0.91
C GLU A 30 7.32 5.27 0.60
N ASP A 31 7.91 6.34 1.10
CA ASP A 31 7.96 6.62 2.52
C ASP A 31 6.56 6.98 3.05
N ALA A 32 5.98 6.08 3.81
CA ALA A 32 4.63 6.23 4.36
C ALA A 32 4.49 7.41 5.35
N SER A 33 5.60 7.98 5.81
CA SER A 33 5.62 9.18 6.66
C SER A 33 5.47 10.48 5.88
N LYS A 34 5.47 10.43 4.54
CA LYS A 34 5.32 11.59 3.69
C LYS A 34 3.84 11.84 3.35
N PRO A 35 3.40 13.10 3.28
CA PRO A 35 2.03 13.45 2.89
C PRO A 35 1.64 12.91 1.51
N GLU A 36 2.61 12.82 0.59
CA GLU A 36 2.43 12.31 -0.76
C GLU A 36 2.01 10.85 -0.78
N PHE A 37 2.44 10.06 0.21
CA PHE A 37 2.02 8.66 0.35
C PHE A 37 0.51 8.54 0.52
N TYR A 38 -0.09 9.40 1.34
CA TYR A 38 -1.54 9.43 1.49
C TYR A 38 -2.22 9.72 0.14
N THR A 39 -1.80 10.77 -0.55
CA THR A 39 -2.41 11.20 -1.81
C THR A 39 -2.27 10.15 -2.91
N ALA A 40 -1.09 9.53 -3.02
CA ALA A 40 -0.79 8.59 -4.09
C ALA A 40 -1.30 7.17 -3.81
N ARG A 41 -1.36 6.74 -2.55
CA ARG A 41 -1.60 5.34 -2.20
C ARG A 41 -2.85 5.12 -1.37
N VAL A 42 -3.08 5.91 -0.31
CA VAL A 42 -4.21 5.69 0.62
C VAL A 42 -5.50 6.29 0.10
N LYS A 43 -5.43 7.54 -0.39
CA LYS A 43 -6.60 8.24 -0.88
C LYS A 43 -7.36 7.49 -1.97
N PRO A 44 -6.72 6.91 -3.00
CA PRO A 44 -7.43 6.12 -4.01
C PRO A 44 -8.18 4.91 -3.43
N ILE A 45 -7.63 4.26 -2.40
CA ILE A 45 -8.30 3.16 -1.69
C ILE A 45 -9.57 3.69 -1.01
N PHE A 46 -9.48 4.82 -0.32
CA PHE A 46 -10.61 5.45 0.37
C PHE A 46 -11.67 5.93 -0.60
N ASP A 47 -11.29 6.59 -1.70
CA ASP A 47 -12.21 7.08 -2.73
C ASP A 47 -13.02 5.93 -3.34
N THR A 48 -12.37 4.81 -3.61
CA THR A 48 -13.01 3.66 -4.26
C THR A 48 -13.89 2.86 -3.31
N ASN A 49 -13.50 2.71 -2.06
CA ASN A 49 -14.12 1.75 -1.16
C ASN A 49 -14.95 2.39 -0.04
N CYS A 50 -14.69 3.63 0.34
CA CYS A 50 -15.21 4.24 1.56
C CYS A 50 -16.01 5.52 1.32
N ALA A 51 -15.55 6.40 0.40
CA ALA A 51 -16.05 7.76 0.24
C ALA A 51 -17.55 7.84 -0.07
N ARG A 52 -18.10 6.86 -0.80
CA ARG A 52 -19.54 6.82 -1.11
C ARG A 52 -20.43 6.84 0.15
N CYS A 53 -19.95 6.27 1.25
CA CYS A 53 -20.71 6.15 2.49
C CYS A 53 -20.17 7.01 3.62
N HIS A 54 -18.89 7.39 3.57
CA HIS A 54 -18.20 8.06 4.66
C HIS A 54 -17.50 9.38 4.24
N GLY A 55 -17.75 9.86 3.00
CA GLY A 55 -17.16 11.11 2.48
C GLY A 55 -18.22 12.13 2.09
N GLY A 56 -17.79 13.37 1.88
CA GLY A 56 -18.65 14.50 1.51
C GLY A 56 -19.75 14.75 2.51
N ILE A 57 -21.01 14.63 2.09
CA ILE A 57 -22.19 14.80 2.95
C ILE A 57 -22.64 13.49 3.61
N ASN A 58 -22.05 12.36 3.24
CA ASN A 58 -22.44 11.03 3.72
C ASN A 58 -21.53 10.62 4.89
N HIS A 59 -22.08 10.56 6.08
CA HIS A 59 -21.34 10.18 7.29
C HIS A 59 -22.02 8.98 7.97
N ARG A 60 -22.15 7.86 7.26
CA ARG A 60 -22.76 6.66 7.82
C ARG A 60 -22.00 6.21 9.07
N GLY A 61 -22.73 5.86 10.13
CA GLY A 61 -22.13 5.54 11.42
C GLY A 61 -21.44 6.73 12.10
N GLY A 62 -21.68 7.98 11.65
CA GLY A 62 -21.06 9.19 12.17
C GLY A 62 -19.61 9.38 11.70
N LEU A 63 -19.06 8.48 10.88
CA LEU A 63 -17.69 8.58 10.38
C LEU A 63 -17.61 9.46 9.13
N ASN A 64 -16.69 10.42 9.16
CA ASN A 64 -16.22 11.17 8.00
C ASN A 64 -14.73 10.85 7.78
N ILE A 65 -14.35 10.57 6.53
CA ILE A 65 -12.98 10.21 6.16
C ILE A 65 -12.23 11.32 5.43
N ASP A 66 -12.85 12.49 5.24
CA ASP A 66 -12.30 13.54 4.39
C ASP A 66 -11.14 14.29 5.05
N THR A 67 -11.07 14.27 6.37
CA THR A 67 -10.00 14.94 7.12
C THR A 67 -9.35 14.02 8.15
N ARG A 68 -8.10 14.36 8.50
CA ARG A 68 -7.37 13.65 9.56
C ARG A 68 -8.10 13.76 10.90
N GLU A 69 -8.59 14.93 11.24
CA GLU A 69 -9.32 15.20 12.47
C GLU A 69 -10.57 14.33 12.57
N SER A 70 -11.31 14.19 11.48
CA SER A 70 -12.49 13.34 11.41
C SER A 70 -12.17 11.86 11.65
N LEU A 71 -11.09 11.37 11.05
CA LEU A 71 -10.63 9.99 11.25
C LEU A 71 -10.18 9.73 12.70
N LEU A 72 -9.51 10.70 13.32
CA LEU A 72 -9.12 10.64 14.74
C LEU A 72 -10.32 10.69 15.67
N LYS A 73 -11.30 11.52 15.36
CA LYS A 73 -12.57 11.58 16.08
C LYS A 73 -13.36 10.28 15.91
N GLY A 74 -13.38 9.76 14.67
CA GLY A 74 -14.10 8.55 14.28
C GLY A 74 -15.61 8.74 14.22
N GLY A 75 -16.32 7.63 14.34
CA GLY A 75 -17.80 7.58 14.30
C GLY A 75 -18.41 7.25 15.67
N HIS A 76 -19.63 6.71 15.63
CA HIS A 76 -20.37 6.36 16.86
C HIS A 76 -19.65 5.30 17.71
N THR A 77 -18.75 4.52 17.13
CA THR A 77 -18.01 3.46 17.85
C THR A 77 -16.68 3.97 18.45
N GLY A 78 -16.29 5.21 18.15
CA GLY A 78 -15.04 5.81 18.60
C GLY A 78 -14.07 6.09 17.46
N PRO A 79 -12.79 6.37 17.77
CA PRO A 79 -11.74 6.68 16.79
C PRO A 79 -11.62 5.60 15.70
N ALA A 80 -11.56 6.03 14.44
CA ALA A 80 -11.37 5.10 13.34
C ALA A 80 -9.91 4.67 13.22
N ILE A 81 -8.97 5.56 13.51
CA ILE A 81 -7.52 5.32 13.50
C ILE A 81 -6.86 5.81 14.78
N VAL A 82 -5.79 5.11 15.16
CA VAL A 82 -4.85 5.53 16.21
C VAL A 82 -3.48 5.68 15.54
N PRO A 83 -3.00 6.90 15.28
CA PRO A 83 -1.73 7.12 14.61
C PRO A 83 -0.59 6.43 15.33
N GLY A 84 0.25 5.72 14.59
CA GLY A 84 1.36 4.92 15.12
C GLY A 84 0.96 3.55 15.66
N ASP A 85 -0.34 3.28 15.85
CA ASP A 85 -0.81 2.01 16.41
C ASP A 85 -1.87 1.34 15.51
N PRO A 86 -1.43 0.53 14.54
CA PRO A 86 -2.34 -0.26 13.69
C PRO A 86 -3.24 -1.22 14.48
N SER A 87 -2.75 -1.76 15.58
CA SER A 87 -3.48 -2.77 16.37
C SER A 87 -4.71 -2.20 17.09
N LYS A 88 -4.69 -0.90 17.41
CA LYS A 88 -5.79 -0.16 18.04
C LYS A 88 -6.66 0.59 17.03
N SER A 89 -6.36 0.51 15.76
CA SER A 89 -7.09 1.22 14.71
C SER A 89 -8.29 0.40 14.24
N LEU A 90 -9.50 0.82 14.66
CA LEU A 90 -10.75 0.14 14.32
C LEU A 90 -10.93 -0.05 12.81
N LEU A 91 -10.49 0.91 12.01
CA LEU A 91 -10.52 0.84 10.56
C LEU A 91 -9.91 -0.47 10.05
N LEU A 92 -8.74 -0.88 10.55
CA LEU A 92 -8.05 -2.09 10.09
C LEU A 92 -8.81 -3.36 10.42
N THR A 93 -9.36 -3.46 11.62
CA THR A 93 -10.22 -4.60 12.03
C THR A 93 -11.41 -4.74 11.06
N LEU A 94 -12.04 -3.63 10.70
CA LEU A 94 -13.24 -3.65 9.86
C LEU A 94 -12.93 -3.97 8.40
N ILE A 95 -11.85 -3.42 7.81
CA ILE A 95 -11.48 -3.69 6.42
C ILE A 95 -10.86 -5.07 6.21
N ARG A 96 -10.38 -5.72 7.29
CA ARG A 96 -9.91 -7.11 7.32
C ARG A 96 -11.03 -8.11 7.52
N HIS A 97 -12.23 -7.64 7.89
CA HIS A 97 -13.34 -8.47 8.31
C HIS A 97 -13.00 -9.37 9.53
N GLU A 98 -12.19 -8.85 10.43
CA GLU A 98 -11.76 -9.52 11.67
C GLU A 98 -12.72 -9.26 12.85
N GLY A 99 -13.81 -8.52 12.64
CA GLY A 99 -14.89 -8.37 13.59
C GLY A 99 -15.68 -9.68 13.79
N PRO A 100 -16.62 -9.71 14.75
CA PRO A 100 -17.52 -10.86 14.91
C PRO A 100 -18.20 -11.23 13.58
N ALA A 101 -18.36 -12.51 13.30
CA ALA A 101 -18.84 -13.01 12.01
C ALA A 101 -20.20 -12.42 11.55
N ASN A 102 -21.01 -11.97 12.53
CA ASN A 102 -22.32 -11.33 12.30
C ASN A 102 -22.29 -9.82 12.54
N ASP A 103 -21.10 -9.20 12.65
CA ASP A 103 -21.01 -7.76 12.84
C ASP A 103 -21.32 -7.06 11.50
N PRO A 104 -22.44 -6.28 11.44
CA PRO A 104 -22.77 -5.50 10.24
C PRO A 104 -21.76 -4.38 9.95
N LYS A 105 -20.75 -4.23 10.78
CA LYS A 105 -19.71 -3.21 10.67
C LYS A 105 -18.52 -3.62 9.82
N ASN A 106 -18.40 -4.88 9.38
CA ASN A 106 -17.37 -5.25 8.41
C ASN A 106 -17.46 -4.36 7.17
N MET A 107 -16.32 -3.80 6.77
CA MET A 107 -16.25 -2.80 5.70
C MET A 107 -15.38 -3.28 4.54
N PRO A 108 -15.77 -3.03 3.30
CA PRO A 108 -17.06 -2.48 2.87
C PRO A 108 -18.22 -3.45 3.14
N PRO A 109 -19.43 -2.95 3.47
CA PRO A 109 -20.56 -3.83 3.76
C PRO A 109 -20.98 -4.59 2.48
N ASN A 110 -21.36 -5.86 2.63
CA ASN A 110 -21.82 -6.74 1.53
C ASN A 110 -20.80 -6.94 0.40
N LYS A 111 -19.52 -6.77 0.68
CA LYS A 111 -18.40 -7.04 -0.24
C LYS A 111 -17.35 -7.89 0.49
N SER A 112 -16.40 -8.43 -0.27
CA SER A 112 -15.20 -9.03 0.29
C SER A 112 -14.37 -7.99 1.05
N LYS A 113 -13.52 -8.46 1.96
CA LYS A 113 -12.48 -7.61 2.58
C LYS A 113 -11.65 -6.92 1.49
N LEU A 114 -11.00 -5.84 1.82
CA LEU A 114 -10.02 -5.21 0.93
C LEU A 114 -8.90 -6.20 0.57
N SER A 115 -8.20 -5.93 -0.54
CA SER A 115 -7.03 -6.72 -0.91
C SER A 115 -5.95 -6.63 0.19
N ASP A 116 -5.17 -7.69 0.34
CA ASP A 116 -4.09 -7.68 1.34
C ASP A 116 -3.07 -6.56 1.07
N ALA A 117 -2.87 -6.19 -0.21
CA ALA A 117 -2.02 -5.06 -0.60
C ALA A 117 -2.60 -3.71 -0.14
N ASP A 118 -3.90 -3.50 -0.29
CA ASP A 118 -4.57 -2.27 0.18
C ASP A 118 -4.55 -2.19 1.71
N ILE A 119 -4.84 -3.30 2.37
CA ILE A 119 -4.77 -3.41 3.83
C ILE A 119 -3.36 -3.08 4.33
N GLN A 120 -2.32 -3.60 3.66
CA GLN A 120 -0.93 -3.32 4.02
C GLN A 120 -0.61 -1.83 3.81
N THR A 121 -1.05 -1.23 2.70
CA THR A 121 -0.86 0.20 2.43
C THR A 121 -1.46 1.07 3.52
N VAL A 122 -2.71 0.79 3.94
CA VAL A 122 -3.37 1.52 5.03
C VAL A 122 -2.67 1.26 6.37
N THR A 123 -2.19 0.04 6.60
CA THR A 123 -1.43 -0.31 7.81
C THR A 123 -0.13 0.48 7.91
N ASP A 124 0.63 0.55 6.82
CA ASP A 124 1.91 1.29 6.79
C ASP A 124 1.70 2.78 7.00
N TRP A 125 0.65 3.35 6.39
CA TRP A 125 0.26 4.74 6.60
C TRP A 125 -0.11 5.05 8.05
N ILE A 126 -0.93 4.22 8.69
CA ILE A 126 -1.30 4.39 10.11
C ILE A 126 -0.06 4.28 11.00
N LYS A 127 0.78 3.26 10.75
CA LYS A 127 2.02 3.03 11.50
C LYS A 127 2.98 4.23 11.41
N ALA A 128 3.02 4.90 10.27
CA ALA A 128 3.84 6.09 10.05
C ALA A 128 3.22 7.40 10.61
N GLY A 129 2.08 7.32 11.30
CA GLY A 129 1.45 8.48 11.95
C GLY A 129 0.22 9.02 11.25
N ALA A 130 -0.29 8.35 10.21
CA ALA A 130 -1.50 8.72 9.48
C ALA A 130 -1.47 10.18 8.97
N ILE A 131 -0.40 10.53 8.26
CA ILE A 131 -0.20 11.88 7.74
C ILE A 131 -1.12 12.10 6.53
N ILE A 132 -1.90 13.17 6.56
CA ILE A 132 -2.72 13.68 5.45
C ILE A 132 -2.20 15.07 5.11
N PRO A 133 -2.00 15.41 3.84
CA PRO A 133 -1.63 16.78 3.46
C PRO A 133 -2.65 17.78 3.97
N ALA A 134 -2.19 18.96 4.42
CA ALA A 134 -3.10 20.06 4.65
C ALA A 134 -3.84 20.37 3.33
N ALA A 135 -5.15 20.61 3.41
CA ALA A 135 -5.92 20.99 2.24
C ALA A 135 -5.27 22.26 1.63
N SER A 136 -4.89 22.18 0.36
CA SER A 136 -4.47 23.39 -0.37
C SER A 136 -5.68 24.32 -0.44
N LYS A 137 -5.54 25.50 0.17
CA LYS A 137 -6.54 26.58 0.06
C LYS A 137 -6.62 27.09 -1.36
#